data_488fd12cb925397bd5385ff593d867c9
#
_entry.id   488fd12cb925397bd5385ff593d867c9
#
_cell.length_a   1.000
_cell.length_b   1.000
_cell.length_c   1.000
_cell.angle_alpha   90.00
_cell.angle_beta   90.00
_cell.angle_gamma   90.00
#
_symmetry.space_group_name_H-M   'P 1'
#
loop_
_entity.id
_entity.type
_entity.pdbx_description
1 polymer ?
#
loop_
_entity_poly.entity_id
_entity_poly.type
_entity_poly.pdbx_seq_one_letter_code
_entity_poly.pdbx_strand_id
1 'polypeptide(L)'
;MRCAPSAGLIVSALMIFSAHAASSELDHELYRELHRGPQSRISLPPQPTIETLACYERLAKVGNFVAVSAPPEPVTCAVGDLVRLNYVTMPNKTKVTLSPPATLSCRTAEGFAEFIRHDLFPAAGEFAAPLASLSGLGSFECRKRNGDASGKLSEHAKGNAIDISTIRLRNGTLINLSDSRASKSFRARIRALACSRFTTVLGPGSDSSHNDHIHLDLLERPRGYRICQWDVADPLVLSAQIPLPRARPRYLK
;
A
#
# COMPACT_ATOMS: atom_id res chain seq x y z
N MET A 1 -48.92 54.57 -75.97
CA MET A 1 -47.81 53.73 -75.59
C MET A 1 -47.81 53.67 -74.07
N ARG A 2 -48.18 52.50 -73.51
CA ARG A 2 -48.33 52.31 -72.05
C ARG A 2 -47.23 51.39 -71.57
N CYS A 3 -46.38 51.89 -70.67
CA CYS A 3 -45.45 51.04 -69.94
C CYS A 3 -46.11 50.48 -68.68
N ALA A 4 -46.03 49.16 -68.50
CA ALA A 4 -46.42 48.47 -67.28
C ALA A 4 -45.25 48.41 -66.28
N PRO A 5 -45.51 48.53 -64.97
CA PRO A 5 -44.43 48.39 -63.99
C PRO A 5 -44.16 46.92 -63.63
N SER A 6 -42.91 46.60 -63.54
CA SER A 6 -42.41 45.26 -63.21
C SER A 6 -42.64 44.91 -61.72
N ALA A 7 -43.40 43.89 -61.46
CA ALA A 7 -43.52 43.25 -60.13
C ALA A 7 -42.44 42.19 -59.98
N GLY A 8 -41.28 42.58 -59.51
CA GLY A 8 -40.13 41.62 -59.42
C GLY A 8 -39.18 41.78 -58.26
N LEU A 9 -39.45 42.63 -57.25
CA LEU A 9 -38.38 42.93 -56.22
C LEU A 9 -38.73 42.65 -54.74
N ILE A 10 -39.92 42.06 -54.48
CA ILE A 10 -40.37 41.86 -53.06
C ILE A 10 -40.07 40.44 -52.52
N VAL A 11 -39.87 39.44 -53.40
CA VAL A 11 -39.68 38.02 -52.93
C VAL A 11 -38.27 37.71 -52.44
N SER A 12 -37.24 38.42 -52.87
CA SER A 12 -35.87 38.12 -52.46
C SER A 12 -35.52 38.61 -51.05
N ALA A 13 -36.15 39.62 -50.50
CA ALA A 13 -35.88 40.18 -49.19
C ALA A 13 -36.39 39.27 -48.01
N LEU A 14 -37.53 38.58 -48.22
CA LEU A 14 -38.10 37.71 -47.18
C LEU A 14 -37.29 36.40 -47.00
N MET A 15 -36.68 35.84 -48.03
CA MET A 15 -35.90 34.62 -47.91
C MET A 15 -34.54 34.82 -47.23
N ILE A 16 -33.96 35.99 -47.35
CA ILE A 16 -32.66 36.30 -46.68
C ILE A 16 -32.86 36.46 -45.17
N PHE A 17 -33.96 37.00 -44.70
CA PHE A 17 -34.27 37.11 -43.26
C PHE A 17 -34.54 35.76 -42.59
N SER A 18 -35.16 34.80 -43.27
CA SER A 18 -35.40 33.45 -42.74
C SER A 18 -34.10 32.62 -42.62
N ALA A 19 -33.16 32.80 -43.52
CA ALA A 19 -31.88 32.06 -43.46
C ALA A 19 -30.97 32.54 -42.32
N HIS A 20 -30.98 33.83 -41.99
CA HIS A 20 -30.19 34.38 -40.89
C HIS A 20 -30.75 34.03 -39.50
N ALA A 21 -32.09 33.94 -39.37
CA ALA A 21 -32.69 33.49 -38.10
C ALA A 21 -32.44 32.00 -37.83
N ALA A 22 -32.43 31.14 -38.84
CA ALA A 22 -32.17 29.71 -38.69
C ALA A 22 -30.72 29.42 -38.35
N SER A 23 -29.74 30.20 -38.85
CA SER A 23 -28.32 30.01 -38.50
C SER A 23 -28.00 30.39 -37.03
N SER A 24 -28.65 31.44 -36.52
CA SER A 24 -28.42 31.87 -35.11
C SER A 24 -29.03 30.91 -34.09
N GLU A 25 -30.14 30.23 -34.42
CA GLU A 25 -30.72 29.21 -33.55
C GLU A 25 -29.86 27.93 -33.51
N LEU A 26 -29.33 27.50 -34.65
CA LEU A 26 -28.43 26.35 -34.73
C LEU A 26 -27.11 26.59 -33.93
N ASP A 27 -26.52 27.76 -34.04
CA ASP A 27 -25.32 28.13 -33.30
C ASP A 27 -25.59 28.18 -31.79
N HIS A 28 -26.77 28.60 -31.37
CA HIS A 28 -27.14 28.65 -29.96
C HIS A 28 -27.46 27.26 -29.39
N GLU A 29 -27.97 26.36 -30.21
CA GLU A 29 -28.24 24.98 -29.79
C GLU A 29 -26.96 24.17 -29.72
N LEU A 30 -26.04 24.32 -30.67
CA LEU A 30 -24.69 23.74 -30.66
C LEU A 30 -23.88 24.21 -29.45
N TYR A 31 -23.98 25.52 -29.14
CA TYR A 31 -23.33 26.09 -27.95
C TYR A 31 -23.90 25.49 -26.66
N ARG A 32 -25.23 25.26 -26.58
CA ARG A 32 -25.85 24.62 -25.42
C ARG A 32 -25.49 23.15 -25.29
N GLU A 33 -25.32 22.40 -26.37
CA GLU A 33 -24.88 21.00 -26.33
C GLU A 33 -23.40 20.89 -25.90
N LEU A 34 -22.51 21.72 -26.41
CA LEU A 34 -21.10 21.76 -26.02
C LEU A 34 -20.91 22.12 -24.54
N HIS A 35 -21.87 22.86 -23.94
CA HIS A 35 -21.81 23.26 -22.54
C HIS A 35 -22.72 22.44 -21.61
N ARG A 36 -23.49 21.48 -22.15
CA ARG A 36 -24.37 20.58 -21.41
C ARG A 36 -23.70 19.29 -20.93
N GLY A 37 -22.44 19.03 -21.31
CA GLY A 37 -21.71 17.92 -20.79
C GLY A 37 -21.58 18.07 -19.27
N PRO A 38 -21.63 16.97 -18.49
CA PRO A 38 -21.22 17.04 -17.11
C PRO A 38 -19.79 17.59 -17.12
N GLN A 39 -19.60 18.80 -16.62
CA GLN A 39 -18.28 19.28 -16.29
C GLN A 39 -17.77 18.32 -15.22
N SER A 40 -17.13 17.24 -15.66
CA SER A 40 -16.29 16.46 -14.78
C SER A 40 -15.26 17.46 -14.25
N ARG A 41 -15.53 17.96 -13.05
CA ARG A 41 -14.54 18.73 -12.32
C ARG A 41 -13.35 17.79 -12.23
N ILE A 42 -12.36 18.02 -13.07
CA ILE A 42 -11.05 17.42 -12.89
C ILE A 42 -10.60 17.99 -11.55
N SER A 43 -10.91 17.25 -10.48
CA SER A 43 -10.37 17.57 -9.17
C SER A 43 -8.88 17.28 -9.28
N LEU A 44 -8.09 18.33 -9.33
CA LEU A 44 -6.65 18.19 -9.20
C LEU A 44 -6.39 17.39 -7.92
N PRO A 45 -5.46 16.42 -7.98
CA PRO A 45 -5.08 15.69 -6.77
C PRO A 45 -4.70 16.71 -5.69
N PRO A 46 -5.05 16.43 -4.42
CA PRO A 46 -4.74 17.33 -3.33
C PRO A 46 -3.24 17.62 -3.33
N GLN A 47 -2.88 18.88 -3.26
CA GLN A 47 -1.47 19.30 -3.18
C GLN A 47 -0.87 18.73 -1.89
N PRO A 48 0.38 18.25 -1.90
CA PRO A 48 1.03 17.75 -0.71
C PRO A 48 1.14 18.86 0.34
N THR A 49 0.87 18.51 1.60
CA THR A 49 1.03 19.44 2.73
C THR A 49 2.50 19.72 2.99
N ILE A 50 2.80 20.76 3.77
CA ILE A 50 4.17 21.07 4.22
C ILE A 50 4.77 19.86 4.96
N GLU A 51 3.99 19.18 5.78
CA GLU A 51 4.41 17.97 6.50
C GLU A 51 4.75 16.83 5.54
N THR A 52 3.93 16.62 4.51
CA THR A 52 4.20 15.64 3.44
C THR A 52 5.50 15.95 2.70
N LEU A 53 5.73 17.21 2.33
CA LEU A 53 6.98 17.63 1.67
C LEU A 53 8.20 17.40 2.57
N ALA A 54 8.12 17.76 3.85
CA ALA A 54 9.19 17.52 4.82
C ALA A 54 9.48 16.02 5.00
N CYS A 55 8.44 15.17 4.99
CA CYS A 55 8.61 13.72 5.00
C CYS A 55 9.33 13.22 3.72
N TYR A 56 8.95 13.71 2.55
CA TYR A 56 9.61 13.35 1.28
C TYR A 56 11.11 13.73 1.31
N GLU A 57 11.45 14.89 1.83
CA GLU A 57 12.84 15.31 1.99
C GLU A 57 13.65 14.40 2.92
N ARG A 58 13.07 13.95 4.04
CA ARG A 58 13.73 13.00 4.95
C ARG A 58 13.90 11.63 4.30
N LEU A 59 12.83 11.11 3.66
CA LEU A 59 12.85 9.81 3.01
C LEU A 59 13.84 9.78 1.82
N ALA A 60 13.96 10.87 1.05
CA ALA A 60 14.90 11.00 -0.06
C ALA A 60 16.38 10.86 0.35
N LYS A 61 16.72 11.15 1.61
CA LYS A 61 18.08 10.98 2.15
C LYS A 61 18.45 9.52 2.36
N VAL A 62 17.45 8.65 2.51
CA VAL A 62 17.65 7.26 2.94
C VAL A 62 16.99 6.23 2.02
N GLY A 63 16.21 6.64 1.04
CA GLY A 63 15.48 5.74 0.15
C GLY A 63 15.29 6.31 -1.25
N ASN A 64 14.91 5.43 -2.18
CA ASN A 64 14.44 5.83 -3.50
C ASN A 64 12.96 5.53 -3.60
N PHE A 65 12.17 6.53 -3.88
CA PHE A 65 10.73 6.41 -3.98
C PHE A 65 10.15 7.30 -5.09
N VAL A 66 8.90 7.03 -5.42
CA VAL A 66 8.06 7.87 -6.28
C VAL A 66 6.79 8.19 -5.52
N ALA A 67 6.39 9.45 -5.46
CA ALA A 67 5.07 9.83 -4.96
C ALA A 67 3.98 9.24 -5.88
N VAL A 68 2.94 8.67 -5.30
CA VAL A 68 1.84 8.05 -6.04
C VAL A 68 0.50 8.58 -5.53
N SER A 69 -0.45 8.70 -6.44
CA SER A 69 -1.82 9.06 -6.05
C SER A 69 -2.57 7.82 -5.62
N ALA A 70 -3.36 7.93 -4.56
CA ALA A 70 -4.33 6.89 -4.23
C ALA A 70 -5.40 6.78 -5.34
N PRO A 71 -6.02 5.61 -5.51
CA PRO A 71 -7.17 5.48 -6.39
C PRO A 71 -8.26 6.48 -5.99
N PRO A 72 -8.95 7.13 -6.95
CA PRO A 72 -10.01 8.08 -6.65
C PRO A 72 -11.22 7.43 -5.98
N GLU A 73 -11.41 6.13 -6.17
CA GLU A 73 -12.51 5.34 -5.63
C GLU A 73 -12.01 4.02 -5.03
N PRO A 74 -12.57 3.58 -3.92
CA PRO A 74 -13.52 4.31 -3.06
C PRO A 74 -12.82 5.42 -2.25
N VAL A 75 -13.48 6.55 -2.06
CA VAL A 75 -12.95 7.73 -1.31
C VAL A 75 -12.43 7.37 0.08
N THR A 76 -12.96 6.31 0.69
CA THR A 76 -12.51 5.81 2.00
C THR A 76 -11.05 5.38 2.04
N CYS A 77 -10.44 5.11 0.88
CA CYS A 77 -9.02 4.75 0.74
C CYS A 77 -8.17 5.89 0.14
N ALA A 78 -8.70 7.11 0.08
CA ALA A 78 -7.94 8.26 -0.40
C ALA A 78 -6.84 8.62 0.62
N VAL A 79 -5.59 8.35 0.27
CA VAL A 79 -4.40 8.69 1.07
C VAL A 79 -3.58 9.70 0.28
N GLY A 80 -3.38 10.89 0.86
CA GLY A 80 -2.80 12.04 0.14
C GLY A 80 -1.27 12.04 0.04
N ASP A 81 -0.58 11.15 0.77
CA ASP A 81 0.87 11.13 0.92
C ASP A 81 1.51 9.78 0.58
N LEU A 82 0.88 8.99 -0.31
CA LEU A 82 1.42 7.69 -0.71
C LEU A 82 2.73 7.83 -1.47
N VAL A 83 3.68 6.98 -1.14
CA VAL A 83 4.95 6.80 -1.85
C VAL A 83 5.14 5.34 -2.22
N ARG A 84 5.75 5.08 -3.37
CA ARG A 84 6.23 3.75 -3.77
C ARG A 84 7.72 3.70 -3.51
N LEU A 85 8.11 3.02 -2.44
CA LEU A 85 9.50 2.84 -2.02
C LEU A 85 10.13 1.66 -2.76
N ASN A 86 11.19 1.91 -3.52
CA ASN A 86 11.86 0.91 -4.36
C ASN A 86 13.04 0.24 -3.64
N TYR A 87 13.84 1.01 -2.94
CA TYR A 87 14.96 0.53 -2.14
C TYR A 87 15.33 1.51 -1.03
N VAL A 88 16.02 1.00 -0.03
CA VAL A 88 16.59 1.78 1.07
C VAL A 88 18.11 1.76 0.96
N THR A 89 18.76 2.93 1.12
CA THR A 89 20.21 3.08 1.07
C THR A 89 20.79 2.99 2.48
N MET A 90 21.72 2.08 2.67
CA MET A 90 22.40 1.85 3.95
C MET A 90 23.51 2.89 4.20
N PRO A 91 23.98 3.07 5.45
CA PRO A 91 25.09 3.98 5.76
C PRO A 91 26.35 3.71 4.93
N ASN A 92 26.64 2.44 4.62
CA ASN A 92 27.75 2.02 3.77
C ASN A 92 27.48 2.17 2.25
N LYS A 93 26.43 2.90 1.85
CA LYS A 93 26.00 3.15 0.47
C LYS A 93 25.46 1.91 -0.28
N THR A 94 25.39 0.76 0.36
CA THR A 94 24.70 -0.40 -0.26
C THR A 94 23.20 -0.18 -0.25
N LYS A 95 22.51 -0.88 -1.16
CA LYS A 95 21.05 -0.79 -1.29
C LYS A 95 20.39 -2.08 -0.83
N VAL A 96 19.27 -1.95 -0.12
CA VAL A 96 18.35 -3.05 0.18
C VAL A 96 17.12 -2.85 -0.68
N THR A 97 16.89 -3.75 -1.62
CA THR A 97 15.79 -3.66 -2.60
C THR A 97 14.48 -4.22 -2.02
N LEU A 98 13.36 -3.61 -2.37
CA LEU A 98 12.03 -4.08 -2.04
C LEU A 98 11.39 -4.73 -3.27
N SER A 99 10.88 -5.95 -3.15
CA SER A 99 10.34 -6.73 -4.26
C SER A 99 9.01 -7.43 -3.88
N PRO A 100 7.87 -6.95 -4.41
CA PRO A 100 7.71 -5.73 -5.21
C PRO A 100 8.04 -4.45 -4.43
N PRO A 101 8.17 -3.28 -5.10
CA PRO A 101 8.25 -2.00 -4.40
C PRO A 101 7.03 -1.79 -3.49
N ALA A 102 7.26 -1.24 -2.29
CA ALA A 102 6.20 -1.06 -1.30
C ALA A 102 5.50 0.29 -1.46
N THR A 103 4.18 0.29 -1.59
CA THR A 103 3.36 1.50 -1.60
C THR A 103 2.82 1.75 -0.18
N LEU A 104 3.23 2.86 0.43
CA LEU A 104 2.98 3.20 1.83
C LEU A 104 2.66 4.69 1.97
N SER A 105 2.03 5.12 3.05
CA SER A 105 2.06 6.53 3.44
C SER A 105 3.51 6.95 3.70
N CYS A 106 3.84 8.21 3.49
CA CYS A 106 5.22 8.66 3.66
C CYS A 106 5.76 8.37 5.07
N ARG A 107 4.96 8.61 6.11
CA ARG A 107 5.31 8.29 7.50
C ARG A 107 5.64 6.80 7.70
N THR A 108 4.85 5.92 7.12
CA THR A 108 5.08 4.48 7.23
C THR A 108 6.31 4.05 6.44
N ALA A 109 6.52 4.62 5.25
CA ALA A 109 7.72 4.38 4.46
C ALA A 109 9.00 4.83 5.19
N GLU A 110 8.95 5.99 5.86
CA GLU A 110 10.05 6.51 6.69
C GLU A 110 10.34 5.54 7.86
N GLY A 111 9.31 5.17 8.65
CA GLY A 111 9.47 4.22 9.76
C GLY A 111 9.98 2.85 9.31
N PHE A 112 9.55 2.38 8.13
CA PHE A 112 10.03 1.12 7.56
C PHE A 112 11.48 1.23 7.05
N ALA A 113 11.85 2.34 6.43
CA ALA A 113 13.25 2.60 6.03
C ALA A 113 14.18 2.63 7.26
N GLU A 114 13.76 3.25 8.35
CA GLU A 114 14.47 3.27 9.63
C GLU A 114 14.64 1.84 10.21
N PHE A 115 13.58 1.04 10.19
CA PHE A 115 13.65 -0.37 10.60
C PHE A 115 14.65 -1.16 9.78
N ILE A 116 14.65 -0.99 8.46
CA ILE A 116 15.62 -1.67 7.58
C ILE A 116 17.05 -1.24 7.92
N ARG A 117 17.29 0.07 8.10
CA ARG A 117 18.63 0.64 8.27
C ARG A 117 19.25 0.34 9.63
N HIS A 118 18.47 0.49 10.69
CA HIS A 118 18.98 0.51 12.06
C HIS A 118 18.73 -0.78 12.83
N ASP A 119 17.80 -1.61 12.35
CA ASP A 119 17.44 -2.85 13.03
C ASP A 119 17.74 -4.09 12.18
N LEU A 120 17.11 -4.19 11.00
CA LEU A 120 17.15 -5.41 10.21
C LEU A 120 18.49 -5.64 9.51
N PHE A 121 19.10 -4.58 8.95
CA PHE A 121 20.38 -4.68 8.25
C PHE A 121 21.54 -5.09 9.19
N PRO A 122 21.72 -4.48 10.39
CA PRO A 122 22.70 -4.95 11.36
C PRO A 122 22.45 -6.39 11.81
N ALA A 123 21.19 -6.70 12.18
CA ALA A 123 20.84 -8.05 12.66
C ALA A 123 21.13 -9.15 11.62
N ALA A 124 20.87 -8.89 10.33
CA ALA A 124 21.19 -9.81 9.25
C ALA A 124 22.71 -10.01 9.10
N GLY A 125 23.48 -8.93 9.18
CA GLY A 125 24.95 -8.96 9.11
C GLY A 125 25.59 -9.76 10.25
N GLU A 126 25.10 -9.58 11.48
CA GLU A 126 25.53 -10.33 12.66
C GLU A 126 25.17 -11.82 12.56
N PHE A 127 24.04 -12.15 11.92
CA PHE A 127 23.55 -13.51 11.80
C PHE A 127 24.34 -14.35 10.79
N ALA A 128 24.53 -13.87 9.57
CA ALA A 128 25.15 -14.67 8.50
C ALA A 128 25.82 -13.84 7.40
N ALA A 129 25.14 -12.81 6.85
CA ALA A 129 25.63 -11.95 5.78
C ALA A 129 24.75 -10.69 5.68
N PRO A 130 25.26 -9.60 5.06
CA PRO A 130 24.47 -8.38 4.90
C PRO A 130 23.16 -8.60 4.14
N LEU A 131 22.13 -7.87 4.52
CA LEU A 131 20.83 -7.84 3.87
C LEU A 131 20.95 -7.34 2.42
N ALA A 132 20.32 -8.03 1.47
CA ALA A 132 20.30 -7.67 0.05
C ALA A 132 18.92 -7.16 -0.39
N SER A 133 17.86 -7.87 -0.02
CA SER A 133 16.49 -7.49 -0.39
C SER A 133 15.46 -8.07 0.57
N LEU A 134 14.27 -7.47 0.54
CA LEU A 134 13.05 -7.98 1.16
C LEU A 134 12.07 -8.36 0.04
N SER A 135 11.34 -9.46 0.21
CA SER A 135 10.38 -9.94 -0.78
C SER A 135 9.12 -10.52 -0.13
N GLY A 136 8.11 -10.80 -0.97
CA GLY A 136 6.77 -11.18 -0.50
C GLY A 136 6.11 -10.04 0.27
N LEU A 137 6.23 -8.82 -0.26
CA LEU A 137 5.72 -7.62 0.39
C LEU A 137 4.26 -7.39 0.03
N GLY A 138 3.40 -7.30 1.07
CA GLY A 138 2.08 -6.68 0.99
C GLY A 138 2.17 -5.22 1.44
N SER A 139 1.52 -4.30 0.75
CA SER A 139 1.55 -2.87 1.08
C SER A 139 0.17 -2.23 0.89
N PHE A 140 0.05 -1.03 0.35
CA PHE A 140 -1.25 -0.40 0.15
C PHE A 140 -2.20 -1.27 -0.66
N GLU A 141 -3.34 -1.57 -0.08
CA GLU A 141 -4.45 -2.30 -0.68
C GLU A 141 -5.76 -1.79 -0.09
N CYS A 142 -6.64 -1.25 -0.95
CA CYS A 142 -7.93 -0.72 -0.52
C CYS A 142 -8.92 -1.85 -0.19
N ARG A 143 -8.89 -2.32 1.05
CA ARG A 143 -9.76 -3.39 1.55
C ARG A 143 -10.08 -3.21 3.02
N LYS A 144 -11.11 -3.87 3.48
CA LYS A 144 -11.42 -4.04 4.91
C LYS A 144 -10.57 -5.15 5.52
N ARG A 145 -10.48 -5.17 6.84
CA ARG A 145 -9.72 -6.18 7.58
C ARG A 145 -10.26 -7.58 7.29
N ASN A 146 -9.38 -8.52 7.08
CA ASN A 146 -9.69 -9.94 6.83
C ASN A 146 -10.69 -10.19 5.68
N GLY A 147 -10.84 -9.23 4.75
CA GLY A 147 -11.81 -9.35 3.65
C GLY A 147 -13.29 -9.22 4.07
N ASP A 148 -13.58 -8.89 5.31
CA ASP A 148 -14.96 -8.75 5.81
C ASP A 148 -15.62 -7.50 5.21
N ALA A 149 -16.72 -7.70 4.46
CA ALA A 149 -17.46 -6.62 3.80
C ALA A 149 -18.03 -5.57 4.78
N SER A 150 -18.31 -5.93 6.03
CA SER A 150 -18.83 -5.06 7.10
C SER A 150 -17.76 -4.53 8.04
N GLY A 151 -16.53 -5.06 7.98
CA GLY A 151 -15.43 -4.80 8.89
C GLY A 151 -14.84 -3.39 8.81
N LYS A 152 -13.95 -3.08 9.74
CA LYS A 152 -13.16 -1.85 9.75
C LYS A 152 -12.18 -1.84 8.58
N LEU A 153 -11.84 -0.64 8.11
CA LEU A 153 -10.79 -0.45 7.09
C LEU A 153 -9.46 -1.03 7.59
N SER A 154 -8.76 -1.74 6.70
CA SER A 154 -7.42 -2.27 6.97
C SER A 154 -6.40 -1.15 7.11
N GLU A 155 -5.33 -1.35 7.88
CA GLU A 155 -4.20 -0.42 7.91
C GLU A 155 -3.45 -0.39 6.56
N HIS A 156 -3.49 -1.46 5.78
CA HIS A 156 -3.03 -1.45 4.37
C HIS A 156 -3.79 -0.43 3.52
N ALA A 157 -5.11 -0.33 3.70
CA ALA A 157 -5.93 0.64 2.97
C ALA A 157 -5.67 2.11 3.33
N LYS A 158 -4.92 2.35 4.40
CA LYS A 158 -4.45 3.67 4.83
C LYS A 158 -2.98 3.92 4.47
N GLY A 159 -2.32 2.98 3.79
CA GLY A 159 -0.87 3.00 3.59
C GLY A 159 -0.06 2.86 4.88
N ASN A 160 -0.68 2.43 5.97
CA ASN A 160 -0.11 2.42 7.33
C ASN A 160 0.45 1.04 7.74
N ALA A 161 0.48 0.07 6.82
CA ALA A 161 0.94 -1.28 7.08
C ALA A 161 1.79 -1.86 5.95
N ILE A 162 2.68 -2.78 6.31
CA ILE A 162 3.48 -3.58 5.38
C ILE A 162 3.58 -5.02 5.88
N ASP A 163 3.44 -5.96 4.95
CA ASP A 163 3.72 -7.37 5.16
C ASP A 163 5.09 -7.74 4.61
N ILE A 164 5.78 -8.65 5.26
CA ILE A 164 7.08 -9.17 4.84
C ILE A 164 7.07 -10.69 5.01
N SER A 165 7.42 -11.45 3.96
CA SER A 165 7.59 -12.89 4.10
C SER A 165 9.04 -13.35 4.06
N THR A 166 9.89 -12.76 3.22
CA THR A 166 11.22 -13.30 2.93
C THR A 166 12.31 -12.23 2.96
N ILE A 167 13.40 -12.57 3.63
CA ILE A 167 14.66 -11.83 3.64
C ILE A 167 15.65 -12.56 2.73
N ARG A 168 16.33 -11.83 1.83
CA ARG A 168 17.47 -12.33 1.07
C ARG A 168 18.75 -11.69 1.55
N LEU A 169 19.76 -12.49 1.84
CA LEU A 169 21.11 -12.06 2.18
C LEU A 169 22.01 -11.98 0.94
N ARG A 170 23.12 -11.24 1.03
CA ARG A 170 24.06 -11.06 -0.10
C ARG A 170 24.80 -12.34 -0.51
N ASN A 171 24.90 -13.31 0.38
CA ASN A 171 25.44 -14.65 0.08
C ASN A 171 24.42 -15.57 -0.62
N GLY A 172 23.23 -15.06 -0.98
CA GLY A 172 22.17 -15.81 -1.64
C GLY A 172 21.19 -16.53 -0.69
N THR A 173 21.46 -16.56 0.61
CA THR A 173 20.58 -17.20 1.59
C THR A 173 19.21 -16.52 1.60
N LEU A 174 18.14 -17.33 1.54
CA LEU A 174 16.77 -16.92 1.71
C LEU A 174 16.28 -17.33 3.09
N ILE A 175 15.68 -16.41 3.82
CA ILE A 175 15.10 -16.64 5.13
C ILE A 175 13.62 -16.27 5.04
N ASN A 176 12.74 -17.27 5.09
CA ASN A 176 11.33 -17.07 5.26
C ASN A 176 11.04 -16.83 6.75
N LEU A 177 10.45 -15.68 7.07
CA LEU A 177 10.22 -15.28 8.47
C LEU A 177 9.11 -16.10 9.15
N SER A 178 8.18 -16.65 8.38
CA SER A 178 7.11 -17.52 8.90
C SER A 178 7.53 -18.98 9.02
N ASP A 179 8.64 -19.40 8.38
CA ASP A 179 9.10 -20.79 8.41
C ASP A 179 9.76 -21.12 9.77
N SER A 180 9.17 -22.05 10.51
CA SER A 180 9.72 -22.54 11.78
C SER A 180 11.08 -23.20 11.62
N ARG A 181 11.47 -23.68 10.43
CA ARG A 181 12.79 -24.23 10.12
C ARG A 181 13.89 -23.16 10.00
N ALA A 182 13.50 -21.90 9.78
CA ALA A 182 14.46 -20.79 9.84
C ALA A 182 14.94 -20.58 11.30
N SER A 183 16.17 -20.09 11.46
CA SER A 183 16.77 -19.88 12.78
C SER A 183 15.83 -19.18 13.76
N LYS A 184 15.51 -19.87 14.86
CA LYS A 184 14.69 -19.33 15.95
C LYS A 184 15.32 -18.08 16.56
N SER A 185 16.62 -18.10 16.83
CA SER A 185 17.31 -16.95 17.43
C SER A 185 17.25 -15.71 16.54
N PHE A 186 17.40 -15.88 15.22
CA PHE A 186 17.27 -14.80 14.27
C PHE A 186 15.84 -14.26 14.21
N ARG A 187 14.84 -15.13 14.09
CA ARG A 187 13.41 -14.72 14.09
C ARG A 187 13.02 -14.02 15.40
N ALA A 188 13.47 -14.53 16.54
CA ALA A 188 13.24 -13.91 17.85
C ALA A 188 13.89 -12.51 17.94
N ARG A 189 15.10 -12.35 17.39
CA ARG A 189 15.78 -11.04 17.30
C ARG A 189 14.95 -10.07 16.45
N ILE A 190 14.55 -10.48 15.25
CA ILE A 190 13.74 -9.63 14.35
C ILE A 190 12.39 -9.28 14.99
N ARG A 191 11.73 -10.24 15.65
CA ARG A 191 10.50 -9.97 16.41
C ARG A 191 10.71 -8.88 17.45
N ALA A 192 11.74 -8.98 18.28
CA ALA A 192 12.01 -8.00 19.32
C ALA A 192 12.24 -6.60 18.75
N LEU A 193 13.01 -6.49 17.67
CA LEU A 193 13.30 -5.24 16.96
C LEU A 193 12.02 -4.65 16.32
N ALA A 194 11.23 -5.47 15.64
CA ALA A 194 9.96 -5.05 15.05
C ALA A 194 8.98 -4.55 16.12
N CYS A 195 8.81 -5.30 17.22
CA CYS A 195 7.89 -4.93 18.31
C CYS A 195 8.33 -3.67 19.07
N SER A 196 9.62 -3.32 19.04
CA SER A 196 10.08 -2.05 19.60
C SER A 196 9.73 -0.84 18.72
N ARG A 197 9.61 -1.03 17.42
CA ARG A 197 9.41 0.04 16.43
C ARG A 197 7.95 0.19 16.00
N PHE A 198 7.27 -0.89 15.67
CA PHE A 198 5.89 -0.89 15.19
C PHE A 198 4.89 -1.05 16.34
N THR A 199 3.71 -0.48 16.18
CA THR A 199 2.64 -0.55 17.19
C THR A 199 1.81 -1.82 17.09
N THR A 200 1.84 -2.47 15.91
CA THR A 200 1.32 -3.82 15.70
C THR A 200 2.36 -4.66 14.97
N VAL A 201 2.60 -5.84 15.50
CA VAL A 201 3.38 -6.90 14.87
C VAL A 201 2.57 -8.18 14.99
N LEU A 202 2.16 -8.75 13.84
CA LEU A 202 1.44 -10.02 13.76
C LEU A 202 2.24 -10.98 12.88
N GLY A 203 2.23 -12.25 13.23
CA GLY A 203 2.89 -13.30 12.46
C GLY A 203 2.30 -14.66 12.82
N PRO A 204 2.93 -15.76 12.42
CA PRO A 204 2.48 -17.10 12.77
C PRO A 204 2.14 -17.23 14.27
N GLY A 205 0.97 -17.77 14.57
CA GLY A 205 0.44 -17.90 15.93
C GLY A 205 -0.40 -16.72 16.41
N SER A 206 -0.51 -15.61 15.66
CA SER A 206 -1.43 -14.52 15.99
C SER A 206 -2.87 -14.80 15.57
N ASP A 207 -3.09 -15.12 14.31
CA ASP A 207 -4.36 -15.53 13.72
C ASP A 207 -4.15 -16.24 12.38
N SER A 208 -5.23 -16.71 11.75
CA SER A 208 -5.16 -17.47 10.51
C SER A 208 -4.71 -16.67 9.29
N SER A 209 -4.82 -15.34 9.32
CA SER A 209 -4.45 -14.46 8.21
C SER A 209 -2.95 -14.16 8.15
N HIS A 210 -2.20 -14.43 9.22
CA HIS A 210 -0.78 -14.10 9.36
C HIS A 210 0.14 -15.32 9.50
N ASN A 211 -0.27 -16.47 8.89
CA ASN A 211 0.51 -17.72 9.02
C ASN A 211 1.74 -17.76 8.10
N ASP A 212 1.79 -16.98 7.03
CA ASP A 212 2.81 -17.04 5.97
C ASP A 212 3.63 -15.75 5.79
N HIS A 213 3.34 -14.72 6.59
CA HIS A 213 4.05 -13.44 6.58
C HIS A 213 4.03 -12.77 7.95
N ILE A 214 4.79 -11.68 8.07
CA ILE A 214 4.80 -10.82 9.25
C ILE A 214 4.20 -9.48 8.88
N HIS A 215 3.10 -9.13 9.51
CA HIS A 215 2.44 -7.83 9.38
C HIS A 215 3.02 -6.83 10.37
N LEU A 216 3.32 -5.63 9.87
CA LEU A 216 3.85 -4.50 10.65
C LEU A 216 3.00 -3.27 10.39
N ASP A 217 2.48 -2.62 11.43
CA ASP A 217 1.76 -1.35 11.28
C ASP A 217 2.08 -0.31 12.37
N LEU A 218 1.70 0.94 12.09
CA LEU A 218 1.85 2.08 13.00
C LEU A 218 0.50 2.57 13.55
N LEU A 219 -0.51 1.70 13.69
CA LEU A 219 -1.81 2.05 14.23
C LEU A 219 -1.68 2.62 15.64
N GLU A 220 -2.03 3.87 15.80
CA GLU A 220 -2.09 4.50 17.12
C GLU A 220 -3.31 4.01 17.89
N ARG A 221 -3.10 3.59 19.13
CA ARG A 221 -4.14 3.12 20.03
C ARG A 221 -4.16 3.93 21.33
N PRO A 222 -5.33 4.05 21.97
CA PRO A 222 -5.44 4.72 23.26
C PRO A 222 -4.40 4.19 24.25
N ARG A 223 -3.80 5.10 25.04
CA ARG A 223 -2.78 4.79 26.05
C ARG A 223 -1.51 4.15 25.50
N GLY A 224 -1.24 4.26 24.20
CA GLY A 224 -0.03 3.69 23.57
C GLY A 224 0.00 2.16 23.55
N TYR A 225 -1.16 1.50 23.62
CA TYR A 225 -1.22 0.03 23.58
C TYR A 225 -0.66 -0.54 22.29
N ARG A 226 0.22 -1.53 22.42
CA ARG A 226 0.89 -2.21 21.31
C ARG A 226 0.50 -3.69 21.26
N ILE A 227 0.50 -4.26 20.08
CA ILE A 227 0.28 -5.70 19.84
C ILE A 227 1.57 -6.29 19.26
N CYS A 228 2.08 -7.33 19.90
CA CYS A 228 3.27 -8.05 19.45
C CYS A 228 2.99 -9.55 19.55
N GLN A 229 2.40 -10.13 18.49
CA GLN A 229 1.97 -11.51 18.42
C GLN A 229 2.63 -12.19 17.21
N TRP A 230 3.73 -12.83 17.45
CA TRP A 230 4.45 -13.65 16.48
C TRP A 230 5.13 -14.79 17.24
N ASP A 231 4.63 -16.01 17.02
CA ASP A 231 5.23 -17.19 17.59
C ASP A 231 6.52 -17.55 16.82
N VAL A 232 7.61 -17.62 17.53
CA VAL A 232 8.93 -18.00 17.02
C VAL A 232 9.38 -19.34 17.61
N ALA A 233 8.44 -20.23 17.93
CA ALA A 233 8.73 -21.55 18.45
C ALA A 233 9.66 -22.36 17.53
N ASP A 234 10.34 -23.33 18.13
CA ASP A 234 11.11 -24.29 17.35
C ASP A 234 10.18 -25.18 16.51
N PRO A 235 10.65 -25.73 15.38
CA PRO A 235 9.92 -26.76 14.69
C PRO A 235 9.55 -27.87 15.68
N LEU A 236 8.31 -28.34 15.64
CA LEU A 236 7.94 -29.55 16.36
C LEU A 236 8.82 -30.69 15.84
N VAL A 237 9.87 -31.02 16.56
CA VAL A 237 10.58 -32.27 16.37
C VAL A 237 9.61 -33.33 16.87
N LEU A 238 8.86 -33.94 15.95
CA LEU A 238 8.17 -35.18 16.24
C LEU A 238 9.27 -36.22 16.54
N SER A 239 9.74 -36.22 17.79
CA SER A 239 10.57 -37.33 18.24
C SER A 239 9.67 -38.57 18.14
N ALA A 240 10.07 -39.52 17.30
CA ALA A 240 9.38 -40.79 17.11
C ALA A 240 9.34 -41.66 18.40
N GLN A 241 9.62 -41.08 19.55
CA GLN A 241 9.65 -41.71 20.87
C GLN A 241 8.79 -40.93 21.87
N ILE A 242 7.48 -40.86 21.59
CA ILE A 242 6.54 -40.69 22.70
C ILE A 242 6.49 -42.05 23.36
N PRO A 243 6.99 -42.26 24.59
CA PRO A 243 6.85 -43.55 25.29
C PRO A 243 5.36 -43.83 25.40
N LEU A 244 4.92 -44.92 24.81
CA LEU A 244 3.54 -45.36 25.00
C LEU A 244 3.28 -45.51 26.52
N PRO A 245 2.15 -45.09 27.02
CA PRO A 245 1.79 -45.32 28.44
C PRO A 245 1.99 -46.79 28.78
N ARG A 246 2.74 -47.07 29.83
CA ARG A 246 2.91 -48.46 30.32
C ARG A 246 1.53 -49.05 30.55
N ALA A 247 1.30 -50.26 30.02
CA ALA A 247 0.08 -51.01 30.27
C ALA A 247 -0.15 -51.13 31.80
N ARG A 248 -1.34 -50.81 32.26
CA ARG A 248 -1.71 -51.00 33.67
C ARG A 248 -1.50 -52.45 34.06
N PRO A 249 -0.88 -52.74 35.23
CA PRO A 249 -0.81 -54.07 35.74
C PRO A 249 -2.22 -54.68 35.86
N ARG A 250 -2.44 -55.84 35.28
CA ARG A 250 -3.67 -56.61 35.54
C ARG A 250 -3.58 -57.14 36.95
N TYR A 251 -4.34 -56.59 37.85
CA TYR A 251 -4.53 -57.24 39.14
C TYR A 251 -5.34 -58.50 38.88
N LEU A 252 -4.70 -59.66 39.06
CA LEU A 252 -5.41 -60.96 39.13
C LEU A 252 -6.29 -60.95 40.39
N LYS A 253 -7.57 -61.27 40.21
CA LYS A 253 -8.50 -61.53 41.30
C LYS A 253 -8.23 -62.92 41.91
#